data_e3035a5d81190e9bc973b98bbf540dcf
#
_entry.id   e3035a5d81190e9bc973b98bbf540dcf
#
_cell.length_a   1.000
_cell.length_b   1.000
_cell.length_c   1.000
_cell.angle_alpha   90.00
_cell.angle_beta   90.00
_cell.angle_gamma   90.00
#
_symmetry.space_group_name_H-M   'P 1'
#
loop_
_entity.id
_entity.type
_entity.pdbx_description
1 polymer ?
#
loop_
_entity_poly.entity_id
_entity_poly.type
_entity_poly.pdbx_seq_one_letter_code
_entity_poly.pdbx_strand_id
1 'polypeptide(L)'
;MIYPKAIERLTRLAQLVAPNPLHIAMAVREPCSYYVSVYNQLLLSGRFQTWERFSKGLDPTAVKWSDILRPMAKIPGVAQVSIWRYEDYHRVFPQVLDRLIGQPRPEIPSLLEKRLHAGLSERAVNACCTWHAAGYGGRLGAVAREDFPISDVYPKFAPWPEALVRESQAAYGQDIDALGRAHEITVLE
;
A
#
# COMPACT_ATOMS: atom_id res chain seq x y z
N MET A 1 -3.60 11.63 7.77
CA MET A 1 -2.22 11.60 7.21
C MET A 1 -1.73 10.16 7.20
N ILE A 2 -1.27 9.67 6.05
CA ILE A 2 -0.62 8.37 5.90
C ILE A 2 0.84 8.51 6.40
N TYR A 3 1.35 7.54 7.15
CA TYR A 3 2.72 7.53 7.70
C TYR A 3 3.15 8.78 8.51
N PRO A 4 2.47 9.15 9.58
CA PRO A 4 2.69 10.43 10.29
C PRO A 4 4.10 10.58 10.89
N LYS A 5 4.85 9.48 11.07
CA LYS A 5 6.22 9.48 11.61
C LYS A 5 7.31 9.21 10.57
N ALA A 6 6.96 9.22 9.27
CA ALA A 6 7.91 8.83 8.23
C ALA A 6 9.12 9.78 8.17
N ILE A 7 8.88 11.07 8.18
CA ILE A 7 9.95 12.08 8.06
C ILE A 7 10.90 11.98 9.27
N GLU A 8 10.37 11.93 10.49
CA GLU A 8 11.17 11.77 11.70
C GLU A 8 12.07 10.53 11.64
N ARG A 9 11.46 9.37 11.29
CA ARG A 9 12.18 8.09 11.23
C ARG A 9 13.24 8.07 10.13
N LEU A 10 12.93 8.60 8.96
CA LEU A 10 13.88 8.66 7.84
C LEU A 10 15.02 9.64 8.12
N THR A 11 14.74 10.79 8.74
CA THR A 11 15.79 11.72 9.18
C THR A 11 16.76 11.04 10.15
N ARG A 12 16.23 10.32 11.15
CA ARG A 12 17.07 9.56 12.06
C ARG A 12 17.89 8.46 11.36
N LEU A 13 17.27 7.75 10.42
CA LEU A 13 17.96 6.72 9.63
C LEU A 13 19.09 7.33 8.80
N ALA A 14 18.84 8.45 8.09
CA ALA A 14 19.85 9.14 7.30
C ALA A 14 21.07 9.56 8.16
N GLN A 15 20.82 10.05 9.37
CA GLN A 15 21.88 10.38 10.32
C GLN A 15 22.69 9.15 10.79
N LEU A 16 22.01 8.01 11.01
CA LEU A 16 22.67 6.77 11.44
C LEU A 16 23.55 6.15 10.37
N VAL A 17 23.20 6.30 9.08
CA VAL A 17 23.96 5.70 7.97
C VAL A 17 25.01 6.65 7.39
N ALA A 18 25.07 7.91 7.84
CA ALA A 18 26.04 8.88 7.36
C ALA A 18 27.49 8.38 7.52
N PRO A 19 28.39 8.65 6.57
CA PRO A 19 28.24 9.52 5.39
C PRO A 19 27.57 8.85 4.18
N ASN A 20 27.10 7.61 4.28
CA ASN A 20 26.50 6.92 3.16
C ASN A 20 25.14 7.55 2.78
N PRO A 21 24.87 7.77 1.49
CA PRO A 21 23.60 8.32 1.04
C PRO A 21 22.47 7.33 1.22
N LEU A 22 21.29 7.83 1.62
CA LEU A 22 20.08 7.04 1.73
C LEU A 22 19.29 7.10 0.41
N HIS A 23 18.98 5.94 -0.17
CA HIS A 23 18.09 5.79 -1.31
C HIS A 23 16.77 5.23 -0.84
N ILE A 24 15.66 5.90 -1.15
CA ILE A 24 14.32 5.49 -0.76
C ILE A 24 13.62 4.88 -1.97
N ALA A 25 13.07 3.68 -1.81
CA ALA A 25 12.26 3.00 -2.80
C ALA A 25 10.89 2.69 -2.20
N MET A 26 9.80 3.19 -2.81
CA MET A 26 8.47 3.10 -2.22
C MET A 26 7.37 2.83 -3.26
N ALA A 27 6.54 1.82 -2.99
CA ALA A 27 5.28 1.65 -3.69
C ALA A 27 4.24 2.65 -3.17
N VAL A 28 3.60 3.36 -4.08
CA VAL A 28 2.39 4.16 -3.81
C VAL A 28 1.17 3.44 -4.36
N ARG A 29 0.01 3.66 -3.79
CA ARG A 29 -1.18 2.92 -4.15
C ARG A 29 -2.40 3.82 -4.19
N GLU A 30 -3.34 3.52 -5.08
CA GLU A 30 -4.62 4.21 -5.16
C GLU A 30 -5.32 4.19 -3.78
N PRO A 31 -5.73 5.36 -3.23
CA PRO A 31 -6.12 5.48 -1.83
C PRO A 31 -7.31 4.62 -1.40
N CYS A 32 -8.35 4.46 -2.22
CA CYS A 32 -9.46 3.56 -1.88
C CYS A 32 -8.96 2.12 -1.69
N SER A 33 -8.14 1.64 -2.62
CA SER A 33 -7.60 0.29 -2.57
C SER A 33 -6.54 0.14 -1.45
N TYR A 34 -5.82 1.21 -1.12
CA TYR A 34 -4.90 1.25 0.01
C TYR A 34 -5.63 1.04 1.33
N TYR A 35 -6.70 1.81 1.60
CA TYR A 35 -7.45 1.67 2.85
C TYR A 35 -8.13 0.31 2.99
N VAL A 36 -8.68 -0.25 1.91
CA VAL A 36 -9.22 -1.63 1.92
C VAL A 36 -8.12 -2.63 2.25
N SER A 37 -6.92 -2.46 1.70
CA SER A 37 -5.78 -3.34 2.01
C SER A 37 -5.37 -3.22 3.48
N VAL A 38 -5.29 -2.02 4.03
CA VAL A 38 -5.00 -1.79 5.45
C VAL A 38 -6.05 -2.46 6.34
N TYR A 39 -7.32 -2.28 6.03
CA TYR A 39 -8.41 -2.90 6.76
C TYR A 39 -8.33 -4.44 6.74
N ASN A 40 -8.09 -5.04 5.58
CA ASN A 40 -7.89 -6.48 5.47
C ASN A 40 -6.70 -6.96 6.32
N GLN A 41 -5.59 -6.21 6.36
CA GLN A 41 -4.44 -6.55 7.22
C GLN A 41 -4.78 -6.45 8.71
N LEU A 42 -5.61 -5.49 9.12
CA LEU A 42 -6.08 -5.40 10.51
C LEU A 42 -6.87 -6.66 10.88
N LEU A 43 -7.81 -7.09 10.06
CA LEU A 43 -8.59 -8.32 10.31
C LEU A 43 -7.69 -9.56 10.36
N LEU A 44 -6.74 -9.69 9.42
CA LEU A 44 -5.77 -10.79 9.39
C LEU A 44 -4.84 -10.79 10.61
N SER A 45 -4.54 -9.62 11.18
CA SER A 45 -3.73 -9.47 12.38
C SER A 45 -4.51 -9.62 13.70
N GLY A 46 -5.82 -9.94 13.62
CA GLY A 46 -6.67 -10.12 14.80
C GLY A 46 -7.23 -8.82 15.40
N ARG A 47 -7.19 -7.72 14.65
CA ARG A 47 -7.77 -6.43 15.06
C ARG A 47 -9.13 -6.26 14.40
N PHE A 48 -10.15 -6.79 15.04
CA PHE A 48 -11.52 -6.81 14.48
C PHE A 48 -12.27 -5.51 14.79
N GLN A 49 -12.81 -4.92 13.75
CA GLN A 49 -13.74 -3.80 13.80
C GLN A 49 -14.55 -3.78 12.50
N THR A 50 -15.71 -3.13 12.51
CA THR A 50 -16.51 -2.99 11.29
C THR A 50 -15.87 -2.02 10.32
N TRP A 51 -16.22 -2.14 9.04
CA TRP A 51 -15.74 -1.20 8.01
C TRP A 51 -16.16 0.24 8.31
N GLU A 52 -17.40 0.46 8.73
CA GLU A 52 -17.95 1.77 9.06
C GLU A 52 -17.14 2.47 10.17
N ARG A 53 -16.72 1.68 11.18
CA ARG A 53 -15.87 2.21 12.25
C ARG A 53 -14.46 2.53 11.75
N PHE A 54 -13.89 1.67 10.91
CA PHE A 54 -12.55 1.87 10.36
C PHE A 54 -12.52 3.07 9.42
N SER A 55 -13.49 3.19 8.51
CA SER A 55 -13.52 4.20 7.46
C SER A 55 -14.02 5.57 7.93
N LYS A 56 -14.51 5.67 9.17
CA LYS A 56 -15.05 6.92 9.73
C LYS A 56 -14.01 8.04 9.65
N GLY A 57 -14.34 9.10 8.90
CA GLY A 57 -13.48 10.28 8.73
C GLY A 57 -12.32 10.08 7.73
N LEU A 58 -12.25 8.96 7.02
CA LEU A 58 -11.33 8.79 5.91
C LEU A 58 -11.90 9.43 4.64
N ASP A 59 -11.07 10.22 3.98
CA ASP A 59 -11.34 10.76 2.67
C ASP A 59 -10.23 10.31 1.70
N PRO A 60 -10.50 9.29 0.86
CA PRO A 60 -9.50 8.82 -0.10
C PRO A 60 -9.17 9.85 -1.18
N THR A 61 -10.05 10.80 -1.48
CA THR A 61 -9.81 11.82 -2.52
C THR A 61 -8.83 12.91 -2.05
N ALA A 62 -8.76 13.13 -0.73
CA ALA A 62 -7.85 14.09 -0.12
C ALA A 62 -6.42 13.55 0.10
N VAL A 63 -6.18 12.26 -0.17
CA VAL A 63 -4.85 11.66 0.00
C VAL A 63 -3.94 12.06 -1.14
N LYS A 64 -2.83 12.73 -0.81
CA LYS A 64 -1.76 13.05 -1.76
C LYS A 64 -0.46 12.40 -1.32
N TRP A 65 0.09 11.55 -2.16
CA TRP A 65 1.41 10.95 -1.92
C TRP A 65 2.53 11.98 -1.99
N SER A 66 2.33 13.04 -2.79
CA SER A 66 3.26 14.18 -2.86
C SER A 66 3.47 14.87 -1.51
N ASP A 67 2.47 14.92 -0.61
CA ASP A 67 2.58 15.51 0.72
C ASP A 67 3.58 14.75 1.63
N ILE A 68 3.88 13.50 1.31
CA ILE A 68 4.82 12.66 2.03
C ILE A 68 6.16 12.59 1.30
N LEU A 69 6.14 12.39 -0.01
CA LEU A 69 7.31 12.10 -0.81
C LEU A 69 8.20 13.32 -1.02
N ARG A 70 7.61 14.51 -1.24
CA ARG A 70 8.39 15.74 -1.40
C ARG A 70 9.18 16.12 -0.13
N PRO A 71 8.59 16.04 1.09
CA PRO A 71 9.39 16.20 2.31
C PRO A 71 10.47 15.13 2.49
N MET A 72 10.21 13.86 2.09
CA MET A 72 11.23 12.79 2.15
C MET A 72 12.44 13.11 1.29
N ALA A 73 12.22 13.59 0.07
CA ALA A 73 13.31 13.96 -0.85
C ALA A 73 14.18 15.13 -0.34
N LYS A 74 13.67 15.93 0.58
CA LYS A 74 14.38 17.06 1.18
C LYS A 74 15.16 16.73 2.45
N ILE A 75 15.10 15.49 2.93
CA ILE A 75 15.84 15.08 4.14
C ILE A 75 17.33 15.09 3.84
N PRO A 76 18.17 15.78 4.64
CA PRO A 76 19.61 15.73 4.49
C PRO A 76 20.14 14.29 4.54
N GLY A 77 20.95 13.90 3.56
CA GLY A 77 21.47 12.53 3.41
C GLY A 77 20.58 11.61 2.56
N VAL A 78 19.38 12.01 2.17
CA VAL A 78 18.61 11.33 1.13
C VAL A 78 19.12 11.76 -0.24
N ALA A 79 19.66 10.82 -1.00
CA ALA A 79 20.18 11.06 -2.35
C ALA A 79 19.13 10.89 -3.44
N GLN A 80 18.17 10.01 -3.24
CA GLN A 80 17.15 9.71 -4.25
C GLN A 80 15.89 9.13 -3.61
N VAL A 81 14.73 9.49 -4.17
CA VAL A 81 13.44 8.84 -3.91
C VAL A 81 12.93 8.24 -5.21
N SER A 82 12.77 6.93 -5.26
CA SER A 82 12.20 6.19 -6.38
C SER A 82 10.84 5.65 -5.98
N ILE A 83 9.82 5.88 -6.79
CA ILE A 83 8.47 5.42 -6.53
C ILE A 83 7.91 4.65 -7.72
N TRP A 84 6.92 3.83 -7.47
CA TRP A 84 6.11 3.19 -8.50
C TRP A 84 4.67 3.02 -8.00
N ARG A 85 3.75 2.94 -8.95
CA ARG A 85 2.37 2.58 -8.62
C ARG A 85 2.31 1.09 -8.27
N TYR A 86 1.70 0.76 -7.15
CA TYR A 86 1.50 -0.64 -6.75
C TYR A 86 0.75 -1.45 -7.82
N GLU A 87 -0.15 -0.79 -8.52
CA GLU A 87 -0.94 -1.33 -9.62
C GLU A 87 -0.06 -1.81 -10.79
N ASP A 88 1.08 -1.15 -11.02
CA ASP A 88 2.03 -1.43 -12.08
C ASP A 88 3.19 -2.35 -11.64
N TYR A 89 3.17 -2.83 -10.39
CA TYR A 89 4.30 -3.56 -9.79
C TYR A 89 4.84 -4.69 -10.66
N HIS A 90 3.94 -5.49 -11.29
CA HIS A 90 4.37 -6.59 -12.16
C HIS A 90 5.21 -6.12 -13.36
N ARG A 91 4.87 -4.96 -13.92
CA ARG A 91 5.55 -4.36 -15.06
C ARG A 91 6.89 -3.75 -14.68
N VAL A 92 6.93 -3.06 -13.54
CA VAL A 92 8.12 -2.32 -13.10
C VAL A 92 9.04 -3.12 -12.17
N PHE A 93 8.66 -4.33 -11.78
CA PHE A 93 9.45 -5.18 -10.86
C PHE A 93 10.92 -5.32 -11.24
N PRO A 94 11.28 -5.50 -12.52
CA PRO A 94 12.67 -5.49 -12.96
C PRO A 94 13.42 -4.23 -12.53
N GLN A 95 12.83 -3.07 -12.81
CA GLN A 95 13.43 -1.77 -12.50
C GLN A 95 13.52 -1.55 -10.97
N VAL A 96 12.53 -2.01 -10.21
CA VAL A 96 12.55 -1.97 -8.73
C VAL A 96 13.73 -2.77 -8.19
N LEU A 97 13.97 -3.98 -8.71
CA LEU A 97 15.10 -4.81 -8.30
C LEU A 97 16.43 -4.16 -8.66
N ASP A 98 16.58 -3.64 -9.87
CA ASP A 98 17.81 -2.95 -10.30
C ASP A 98 18.13 -1.76 -9.37
N ARG A 99 17.10 -1.02 -8.93
CA ARG A 99 17.27 0.07 -7.96
C ARG A 99 17.67 -0.40 -6.56
N LEU A 100 17.12 -1.54 -6.10
CA LEU A 100 17.42 -2.09 -4.77
C LEU A 100 18.78 -2.78 -4.71
N ILE A 101 19.22 -3.44 -5.80
CA ILE A 101 20.46 -4.21 -5.85
C ILE A 101 21.63 -3.32 -6.31
N GLY A 102 21.36 -2.25 -7.06
CA GLY A 102 22.38 -1.29 -7.54
C GLY A 102 23.23 -1.80 -8.70
N GLN A 103 22.88 -2.93 -9.32
CA GLN A 103 23.56 -3.49 -10.49
C GLN A 103 22.59 -4.35 -11.32
N PRO A 104 22.89 -4.57 -12.62
CA PRO A 104 22.09 -5.46 -13.45
C PRO A 104 21.96 -6.84 -12.80
N ARG A 105 20.73 -7.32 -12.69
CA ARG A 105 20.41 -8.59 -12.03
C ARG A 105 20.71 -9.79 -12.95
N PRO A 106 21.10 -10.94 -12.40
CA PRO A 106 20.93 -12.19 -13.10
C PRO A 106 19.44 -12.47 -13.35
N GLU A 107 19.08 -13.23 -14.37
CA GLU A 107 17.70 -13.66 -14.61
C GLU A 107 17.14 -14.29 -13.33
N ILE A 108 16.18 -13.59 -12.71
CA ILE A 108 15.45 -14.13 -11.56
C ILE A 108 14.19 -14.78 -12.13
N PRO A 109 14.01 -16.10 -11.94
CA PRO A 109 12.76 -16.75 -12.32
C PRO A 109 11.58 -16.01 -11.70
N SER A 110 10.50 -15.87 -12.44
CA SER A 110 9.31 -15.12 -12.07
C SER A 110 8.75 -15.56 -10.69
N LEU A 111 9.20 -14.92 -9.64
CA LEU A 111 8.63 -15.05 -8.30
C LEU A 111 7.24 -14.40 -8.21
N LEU A 112 6.80 -13.75 -9.29
CA LEU A 112 5.57 -12.94 -9.34
C LEU A 112 4.31 -13.74 -9.66
N GLU A 113 4.41 -15.02 -9.99
CA GLU A 113 3.27 -15.84 -10.40
C GLU A 113 2.26 -16.12 -9.28
N LYS A 114 2.67 -16.05 -8.02
CA LYS A 114 1.76 -16.16 -6.88
C LYS A 114 1.49 -14.81 -6.22
N ARG A 115 0.26 -14.34 -6.31
CA ARG A 115 -0.22 -13.27 -5.42
C ARG A 115 -0.20 -13.80 -3.98
N LEU A 116 0.87 -13.54 -3.25
CA LEU A 116 1.07 -13.98 -1.87
C LEU A 116 0.03 -13.40 -0.90
N HIS A 117 -0.58 -12.28 -1.23
CA HIS A 117 -1.56 -11.58 -0.40
C HIS A 117 -2.81 -11.21 -1.21
N ALA A 118 -3.61 -12.19 -1.56
CA ALA A 118 -4.99 -11.92 -1.94
C ALA A 118 -5.71 -11.24 -0.77
N GLY A 119 -6.50 -10.18 -1.04
CA GLY A 119 -7.35 -9.55 -0.04
C GLY A 119 -8.37 -10.54 0.54
N LEU A 120 -9.34 -10.04 1.27
CA LEU A 120 -10.48 -10.82 1.75
C LEU A 120 -11.67 -10.66 0.79
N SER A 121 -12.49 -11.69 0.69
CA SER A 121 -13.82 -11.58 0.10
C SER A 121 -14.76 -10.83 1.05
N GLU A 122 -15.85 -10.31 0.53
CA GLU A 122 -16.91 -9.70 1.36
C GLU A 122 -17.44 -10.68 2.41
N ARG A 123 -17.64 -11.94 2.02
CA ARG A 123 -18.08 -13.00 2.93
C ARG A 123 -17.06 -13.27 4.03
N ALA A 124 -15.76 -13.29 3.72
CA ALA A 124 -14.71 -13.47 4.71
C ALA A 124 -14.66 -12.33 5.72
N VAL A 125 -14.79 -11.06 5.27
CA VAL A 125 -14.85 -9.89 6.15
C VAL A 125 -16.02 -10.00 7.12
N ASN A 126 -17.21 -10.30 6.61
CA ASN A 126 -18.42 -10.44 7.41
C ASN A 126 -18.29 -11.60 8.42
N ALA A 127 -17.75 -12.74 8.01
CA ALA A 127 -17.49 -13.87 8.89
C ALA A 127 -16.55 -13.52 10.04
N CYS A 128 -15.41 -12.87 9.76
CA CYS A 128 -14.46 -12.41 10.79
C CYS A 128 -15.15 -11.57 11.86
N CYS A 129 -15.92 -10.56 11.44
CA CYS A 129 -16.59 -9.65 12.37
C CYS A 129 -17.67 -10.35 13.18
N THR A 130 -18.46 -11.23 12.54
CA THR A 130 -19.51 -12.01 13.20
C THR A 130 -18.95 -12.99 14.23
N TRP A 131 -17.93 -13.74 13.87
CA TRP A 131 -17.28 -14.69 14.78
C TRP A 131 -16.63 -13.98 15.97
N HIS A 132 -15.97 -12.87 15.73
CA HIS A 132 -15.40 -12.07 16.82
C HIS A 132 -16.49 -11.56 17.77
N ALA A 133 -17.61 -11.04 17.24
CA ALA A 133 -18.74 -10.56 18.03
C ALA A 133 -19.40 -11.70 18.85
N ALA A 134 -19.35 -12.93 18.34
CA ALA A 134 -19.80 -14.14 19.05
C ALA A 134 -18.79 -14.66 20.09
N GLY A 135 -17.66 -13.97 20.31
CA GLY A 135 -16.66 -14.31 21.32
C GLY A 135 -15.60 -15.32 20.84
N TYR A 136 -15.58 -15.67 19.55
CA TYR A 136 -14.49 -16.49 19.03
C TYR A 136 -13.19 -15.69 18.96
N GLY A 137 -12.08 -16.37 19.24
CA GLY A 137 -10.71 -15.81 19.21
C GLY A 137 -9.82 -16.52 18.21
N GLY A 138 -8.53 -16.16 18.24
CA GLY A 138 -7.50 -16.79 17.39
C GLY A 138 -7.38 -16.15 15.99
N ARG A 139 -7.00 -16.96 15.00
CA ARG A 139 -6.66 -16.49 13.63
C ARG A 139 -7.90 -16.40 12.71
N LEU A 140 -8.99 -15.79 13.20
CA LEU A 140 -10.26 -15.72 12.48
C LEU A 140 -10.13 -15.20 11.05
N GLY A 141 -9.30 -14.19 10.81
CA GLY A 141 -9.05 -13.65 9.48
C GLY A 141 -8.43 -14.66 8.51
N ALA A 142 -7.51 -15.50 8.99
CA ALA A 142 -6.91 -16.55 8.17
C ALA A 142 -7.92 -17.65 7.84
N VAL A 143 -8.67 -18.11 8.85
CA VAL A 143 -9.73 -19.11 8.67
C VAL A 143 -10.80 -18.61 7.70
N ALA A 144 -11.29 -17.38 7.90
CA ALA A 144 -12.30 -16.82 7.00
C ALA A 144 -11.80 -16.67 5.55
N ARG A 145 -10.53 -16.38 5.34
CA ARG A 145 -9.94 -16.31 4.00
C ARG A 145 -9.85 -17.68 3.34
N GLU A 146 -9.58 -18.73 4.11
CA GLU A 146 -9.55 -20.13 3.63
C GLU A 146 -10.95 -20.65 3.33
N ASP A 147 -11.93 -20.38 4.20
CA ASP A 147 -13.31 -20.85 4.04
C ASP A 147 -14.06 -20.09 2.93
N PHE A 148 -13.75 -18.81 2.74
CA PHE A 148 -14.42 -17.94 1.77
C PHE A 148 -13.38 -17.24 0.85
N PRO A 149 -12.65 -18.00 0.03
CA PRO A 149 -11.65 -17.42 -0.88
C PRO A 149 -12.32 -16.52 -1.92
N ILE A 150 -11.61 -15.50 -2.38
CA ILE A 150 -12.12 -14.64 -3.46
C ILE A 150 -12.40 -15.49 -4.70
N SER A 151 -13.62 -15.44 -5.19
CA SER A 151 -14.14 -16.17 -6.35
C SER A 151 -15.37 -15.46 -6.90
N ASP A 152 -15.97 -16.00 -7.97
CA ASP A 152 -17.26 -15.52 -8.49
C ASP A 152 -18.39 -15.68 -7.47
N VAL A 153 -18.31 -16.68 -6.57
CA VAL A 153 -19.28 -16.90 -5.48
C VAL A 153 -19.03 -15.97 -4.29
N TYR A 154 -17.78 -15.68 -4.02
CA TYR A 154 -17.36 -14.79 -2.93
C TYR A 154 -16.57 -13.61 -3.49
N PRO A 155 -17.24 -12.54 -3.96
CA PRO A 155 -16.57 -11.40 -4.57
C PRO A 155 -15.63 -10.71 -3.59
N LYS A 156 -14.61 -10.05 -4.16
CA LYS A 156 -13.65 -9.29 -3.38
C LYS A 156 -14.36 -8.18 -2.61
N PHE A 157 -13.96 -7.97 -1.36
CA PHE A 157 -14.46 -6.87 -0.54
C PHE A 157 -14.15 -5.52 -1.18
N ALA A 158 -15.19 -4.78 -1.57
CA ALA A 158 -15.12 -3.50 -2.27
C ALA A 158 -16.14 -2.51 -1.67
N PRO A 159 -15.89 -1.99 -0.46
CA PRO A 159 -16.90 -1.26 0.32
C PRO A 159 -17.11 0.20 -0.09
N TRP A 160 -16.24 0.76 -0.94
CA TRP A 160 -16.35 2.14 -1.38
C TRP A 160 -17.38 2.31 -2.50
N PRO A 161 -18.20 3.39 -2.50
CA PRO A 161 -19.05 3.71 -3.63
C PRO A 161 -18.23 3.93 -4.92
N GLU A 162 -18.72 3.45 -6.04
CA GLU A 162 -18.01 3.56 -7.34
C GLU A 162 -17.67 5.01 -7.72
N ALA A 163 -18.57 5.97 -7.43
CA ALA A 163 -18.31 7.38 -7.70
C ALA A 163 -17.07 7.86 -6.93
N LEU A 164 -16.97 7.53 -5.65
CA LEU A 164 -15.82 7.90 -4.81
C LEU A 164 -14.52 7.22 -5.30
N VAL A 165 -14.61 5.97 -5.75
CA VAL A 165 -13.45 5.26 -6.34
C VAL A 165 -12.95 5.98 -7.59
N ARG A 166 -13.86 6.41 -8.49
CA ARG A 166 -13.48 7.17 -9.69
C ARG A 166 -12.84 8.51 -9.36
N GLU A 167 -13.40 9.24 -8.39
CA GLU A 167 -12.84 10.52 -7.93
C GLU A 167 -11.44 10.33 -7.32
N SER A 168 -11.28 9.33 -6.46
CA SER A 168 -10.00 8.98 -5.84
C SER A 168 -8.95 8.60 -6.89
N GLN A 169 -9.33 7.80 -7.90
CA GLN A 169 -8.44 7.42 -9.00
C GLN A 169 -7.99 8.63 -9.82
N ALA A 170 -8.90 9.57 -10.11
CA ALA A 170 -8.57 10.78 -10.84
C ALA A 170 -7.61 11.68 -10.03
N ALA A 171 -7.89 11.90 -8.75
CA ALA A 171 -7.01 12.67 -7.87
C ALA A 171 -5.62 12.02 -7.71
N TYR A 172 -5.59 10.70 -7.55
CA TYR A 172 -4.35 9.92 -7.48
C TYR A 172 -3.52 10.02 -8.76
N GLY A 173 -4.15 9.89 -9.94
CA GLY A 173 -3.48 10.06 -11.22
C GLY A 173 -2.81 11.43 -11.36
N GLN A 174 -3.55 12.50 -11.06
CA GLN A 174 -3.02 13.87 -11.08
C GLN A 174 -1.84 14.08 -10.12
N ASP A 175 -1.89 13.49 -8.94
CA ASP A 175 -0.80 13.59 -7.95
C ASP A 175 0.45 12.85 -8.43
N ILE A 176 0.32 11.65 -9.02
CA ILE A 176 1.45 10.89 -9.60
C ILE A 176 2.07 11.65 -10.78
N ASP A 177 1.25 12.21 -11.67
CA ASP A 177 1.74 13.03 -12.80
C ASP A 177 2.51 14.26 -12.30
N ALA A 178 2.06 14.88 -11.22
CA ALA A 178 2.75 16.01 -10.59
C ALA A 178 4.07 15.60 -9.92
N LEU A 179 4.17 14.37 -9.41
CA LEU A 179 5.41 13.78 -8.88
C LEU A 179 6.39 13.44 -10.00
N GLY A 180 5.91 12.91 -11.14
CA GLY A 180 6.74 12.60 -12.31
C GLY A 180 7.44 13.82 -12.93
N ARG A 181 6.91 15.03 -12.68
CA ARG A 181 7.53 16.31 -13.11
C ARG A 181 8.51 16.89 -12.09
N ALA A 182 8.61 16.28 -10.90
CA ALA A 182 9.52 16.75 -9.84
C ALA A 182 10.92 16.12 -10.01
N HIS A 183 11.98 16.93 -10.10
CA HIS A 183 13.35 16.43 -10.32
C HIS A 183 13.89 15.57 -9.18
N GLU A 184 13.35 15.74 -7.97
CA GLU A 184 13.84 15.03 -6.77
C GLU A 184 13.24 13.61 -6.62
N ILE A 185 12.25 13.25 -7.45
CA ILE A 185 11.54 11.97 -7.35
C ILE A 185 11.57 11.29 -8.71
N THR A 186 11.97 10.03 -8.73
CA THR A 186 11.91 9.18 -9.92
C THR A 186 10.68 8.29 -9.86
N VAL A 187 9.78 8.42 -10.83
CA VAL A 187 8.66 7.51 -11.02
C VAL A 187 9.11 6.39 -11.95
N LEU A 188 9.03 5.13 -11.51
CA LEU A 188 9.32 3.96 -12.31
C LEU A 188 8.05 3.57 -13.09
N GLU A 189 8.20 3.44 -14.43
CA GLU A 189 7.11 3.15 -15.37
C GLU A 189 7.39 1.91 -16.24
#